data_6902daf078e708e3b4e0c540ad39c79e
#
_entry.id   6902daf078e708e3b4e0c540ad39c79e
#
_cell.length_a   1.000
_cell.length_b   1.000
_cell.length_c   1.000
_cell.angle_alpha   90.00
_cell.angle_beta   90.00
_cell.angle_gamma   90.00
#
_symmetry.space_group_name_H-M   'P 1'
#
loop_
_entity.id
_entity.type
_entity.pdbx_description
1 polymer ?
#
loop_
_entity_poly.entity_id
_entity_poly.type
_entity_poly.pdbx_seq_one_letter_code
_entity_poly.pdbx_strand_id
1 'polypeptide(L)'
;MLLRKHSARGIPGLFRRLAHALATGACLAVAGTAQAAAESGPDFVGTHLERGQAYLDKGEYAQAILEFEQVLQFDNLPPGLKEQAEIYAEAARNRNAGDPLSSFGYAEVGGGYYHENTTRTTEPGAAQRSAFGKVRVGGGLGYLLGDGLSLDGTLDYRYREYDDSARRDDKDLRWGGVLNQTLENGSRAVGLRGRASYRGDDGYRQDWGIFANQSFNTNPLERITVQGELRRRLYPAGELRSRSRDIGELWLRWTRSLYDGRGELTLSANAGHEWATHDRLDGDNTFYGLTANWSMQVSDTLDVFLFGMWEHNGYHDDREQIHDEEIPPTLYTRNDDSYELEAGLTWHFAPQWSLRPTVLYIRDSSNTFWGAYSSTETWVMLRRAF
;
A
#
# COMPACT_ATOMS: atom_id res chain seq x y z
N MET A 1 14.01 48.92 -5.75
CA MET A 1 14.33 47.87 -6.73
C MET A 1 13.33 46.73 -6.53
N LEU A 2 12.28 46.70 -7.35
CA LEU A 2 11.14 45.80 -7.19
C LEU A 2 11.36 44.57 -8.06
N LEU A 3 11.63 43.40 -7.42
CA LEU A 3 11.67 42.09 -8.08
C LEU A 3 10.24 41.58 -8.30
N ARG A 4 9.79 41.60 -9.56
CA ARG A 4 8.56 40.96 -10.00
C ARG A 4 8.71 39.42 -9.87
N LYS A 5 7.90 38.81 -8.99
CA LYS A 5 7.65 37.36 -9.00
C LYS A 5 6.86 37.02 -10.26
N HIS A 6 7.46 36.29 -11.19
CA HIS A 6 6.73 35.64 -12.27
C HIS A 6 6.01 34.41 -11.70
N SER A 7 4.70 34.52 -11.60
CA SER A 7 3.79 33.41 -11.32
C SER A 7 3.73 32.51 -12.56
N ALA A 8 4.22 31.30 -12.45
CA ALA A 8 4.02 30.23 -13.44
C ALA A 8 2.55 29.82 -13.44
N ARG A 9 1.70 30.54 -14.18
CA ARG A 9 0.33 30.12 -14.49
C ARG A 9 0.38 29.24 -15.73
N GLY A 10 0.16 27.94 -15.62
CA GLY A 10 0.02 27.20 -16.85
C GLY A 10 -0.20 25.70 -16.86
N ILE A 11 -0.47 24.99 -15.76
CA ILE A 11 -0.79 23.56 -15.85
C ILE A 11 -2.00 23.09 -14.98
N PRO A 12 -2.49 23.78 -13.95
CA PRO A 12 -3.59 23.28 -13.12
C PRO A 12 -4.89 22.98 -13.87
N GLY A 13 -5.15 23.68 -14.98
CA GLY A 13 -6.40 23.57 -15.73
C GLY A 13 -6.56 22.27 -16.54
N LEU A 14 -5.46 21.64 -16.93
CA LEU A 14 -5.52 20.42 -17.76
C LEU A 14 -5.80 19.20 -16.88
N PHE A 15 -5.13 19.08 -15.75
CA PHE A 15 -5.37 18.00 -14.78
C PHE A 15 -6.78 18.06 -14.18
N ARG A 16 -7.26 19.23 -13.85
CA ARG A 16 -8.63 19.44 -13.36
C ARG A 16 -9.69 18.98 -14.37
N ARG A 17 -9.49 19.22 -15.66
CA ARG A 17 -10.40 18.77 -16.73
C ARG A 17 -10.31 17.26 -16.95
N LEU A 18 -9.13 16.67 -16.84
CA LEU A 18 -8.92 15.22 -16.96
C LEU A 18 -9.53 14.47 -15.76
N ALA A 19 -9.31 14.96 -14.55
CA ALA A 19 -9.87 14.38 -13.32
C ALA A 19 -11.41 14.41 -13.33
N HIS A 20 -12.03 15.52 -13.77
CA HIS A 20 -13.50 15.60 -13.89
C HIS A 20 -14.04 14.69 -14.99
N ALA A 21 -13.38 14.58 -16.13
CA ALA A 21 -13.82 13.71 -17.24
C ALA A 21 -13.73 12.21 -16.85
N LEU A 22 -12.65 11.83 -16.14
CA LEU A 22 -12.46 10.46 -15.66
C LEU A 22 -13.43 10.12 -14.52
N ALA A 23 -13.63 11.02 -13.56
CA ALA A 23 -14.56 10.81 -12.45
C ALA A 23 -16.02 10.70 -12.93
N THR A 24 -16.42 11.55 -13.88
CA THR A 24 -17.79 11.53 -14.43
C THR A 24 -18.05 10.31 -15.32
N GLY A 25 -17.05 9.90 -16.11
CA GLY A 25 -17.13 8.69 -16.95
C GLY A 25 -17.20 7.40 -16.13
N ALA A 26 -16.43 7.32 -15.03
CA ALA A 26 -16.41 6.15 -14.15
C ALA A 26 -17.72 5.99 -13.35
N CYS A 27 -18.33 7.09 -12.89
CA CYS A 27 -19.62 7.03 -12.19
C CYS A 27 -20.78 6.52 -13.07
N LEU A 28 -20.74 6.77 -14.37
CA LEU A 28 -21.76 6.28 -15.29
C LEU A 28 -21.56 4.81 -15.67
N ALA A 29 -20.33 4.30 -15.69
CA ALA A 29 -20.04 2.88 -15.97
C ALA A 29 -20.32 1.96 -14.77
N VAL A 30 -20.17 2.46 -13.53
CA VAL A 30 -20.38 1.68 -12.30
C VAL A 30 -21.86 1.50 -11.95
N ALA A 31 -22.75 2.32 -12.47
CA ALA A 31 -24.20 2.19 -12.21
C ALA A 31 -24.86 0.97 -12.87
N GLY A 32 -24.17 0.24 -13.72
CA GLY A 32 -24.73 -0.88 -14.51
C GLY A 32 -24.38 -2.30 -14.03
N THR A 33 -23.35 -2.50 -13.25
CA THR A 33 -22.92 -3.85 -12.80
C THR A 33 -22.27 -3.79 -11.43
N ALA A 34 -23.06 -3.57 -10.40
CA ALA A 34 -22.57 -3.65 -9.03
C ALA A 34 -22.44 -5.09 -8.57
N GLN A 35 -21.34 -5.75 -8.92
CA GLN A 35 -20.79 -6.89 -8.16
C GLN A 35 -19.27 -6.82 -8.25
N ALA A 36 -18.68 -6.45 -7.17
CA ALA A 36 -17.33 -6.08 -7.06
C ALA A 36 -16.56 -6.74 -6.01
N ALA A 37 -15.48 -6.77 -5.97
CA ALA A 37 -14.30 -6.78 -5.88
C ALA A 37 -13.18 -6.71 -5.01
N ALA A 38 -12.20 -6.89 -4.76
CA ALA A 38 -11.32 -6.99 -3.69
C ALA A 38 -9.83 -6.95 -3.91
N GLU A 39 -9.09 -6.32 -3.18
CA GLU A 39 -7.66 -6.23 -3.20
C GLU A 39 -6.99 -6.66 -1.91
N SER A 40 -6.02 -7.11 -2.04
CA SER A 40 -4.82 -7.78 -1.82
C SER A 40 -3.96 -7.13 -0.74
N GLY A 41 -3.82 -7.77 0.37
CA GLY A 41 -2.70 -7.61 1.27
C GLY A 41 -1.45 -8.35 0.77
N PRO A 42 -0.41 -8.32 1.56
CA PRO A 42 0.93 -8.78 1.20
C PRO A 42 1.06 -10.22 0.70
N ASP A 43 0.09 -11.06 0.88
CA ASP A 43 0.26 -12.51 0.73
C ASP A 43 -0.46 -13.21 -0.43
N PHE A 44 -1.46 -12.59 -1.03
CA PHE A 44 -1.85 -12.98 -2.38
C PHE A 44 -0.63 -12.89 -3.29
N VAL A 45 0.03 -11.79 -3.19
CA VAL A 45 1.31 -11.51 -3.81
C VAL A 45 2.33 -12.55 -3.45
N GLY A 46 2.43 -12.92 -2.19
CA GLY A 46 3.36 -13.94 -1.74
C GLY A 46 3.14 -15.29 -2.44
N THR A 47 1.89 -15.80 -2.56
CA THR A 47 1.63 -17.10 -3.21
C THR A 47 1.93 -17.07 -4.70
N HIS A 48 1.49 -16.04 -5.40
CA HIS A 48 1.80 -15.90 -6.82
C HIS A 48 3.30 -15.65 -7.04
N LEU A 49 3.94 -14.90 -6.16
CA LEU A 49 5.40 -14.75 -6.19
C LEU A 49 6.11 -16.09 -6.02
N GLU A 50 5.74 -16.91 -5.04
CA GLU A 50 6.39 -18.19 -4.80
C GLU A 50 6.06 -19.22 -5.87
N ARG A 51 4.83 -19.27 -6.38
CA ARG A 51 4.50 -20.10 -7.54
C ARG A 51 5.29 -19.69 -8.76
N GLY A 52 5.33 -18.39 -9.02
CA GLY A 52 6.12 -17.83 -10.08
C GLY A 52 7.60 -18.18 -9.93
N GLN A 53 8.16 -18.09 -8.72
CA GLN A 53 9.53 -18.53 -8.42
C GLN A 53 9.71 -20.04 -8.63
N ALA A 54 8.78 -20.86 -8.11
CA ALA A 54 8.84 -22.30 -8.29
C ALA A 54 8.78 -22.72 -9.77
N TYR A 55 7.97 -22.03 -10.59
CA TYR A 55 7.94 -22.20 -12.04
C TYR A 55 9.22 -21.71 -12.70
N LEU A 56 9.75 -20.58 -12.25
CA LEU A 56 11.02 -20.02 -12.74
C LEU A 56 12.18 -20.99 -12.50
N ASP A 57 12.27 -21.57 -11.30
CA ASP A 57 13.31 -22.52 -10.93
C ASP A 57 13.20 -23.87 -11.68
N LYS A 58 11.97 -24.26 -12.07
CA LYS A 58 11.73 -25.41 -12.93
C LYS A 58 11.96 -25.13 -14.43
N GLY A 59 12.22 -23.90 -14.81
CA GLY A 59 12.34 -23.47 -16.20
C GLY A 59 11.01 -23.35 -16.93
N GLU A 60 9.88 -23.34 -16.21
CA GLU A 60 8.54 -23.18 -16.74
C GLU A 60 8.17 -21.69 -16.83
N TYR A 61 8.95 -20.95 -17.64
CA TYR A 61 8.94 -19.48 -17.66
C TYR A 61 7.58 -18.87 -18.03
N ALA A 62 6.79 -19.52 -18.88
CA ALA A 62 5.48 -19.01 -19.26
C ALA A 62 4.50 -18.99 -18.07
N GLN A 63 4.49 -20.07 -17.27
CA GLN A 63 3.70 -20.13 -16.03
C GLN A 63 4.21 -19.14 -14.99
N ALA A 64 5.53 -19.02 -14.85
CA ALA A 64 6.14 -18.04 -13.96
C ALA A 64 5.69 -16.60 -14.29
N ILE A 65 5.67 -16.24 -15.57
CA ILE A 65 5.22 -14.92 -16.02
C ILE A 65 3.75 -14.69 -15.63
N LEU A 66 2.87 -15.66 -15.88
CA LEU A 66 1.46 -15.54 -15.52
C LEU A 66 1.24 -15.32 -14.04
N GLU A 67 1.93 -16.07 -13.18
CA GLU A 67 1.85 -15.93 -11.73
C GLU A 67 2.36 -14.55 -11.26
N PHE A 68 3.44 -14.06 -11.80
CA PHE A 68 3.96 -12.72 -11.45
C PHE A 68 3.07 -11.60 -12.00
N GLU A 69 2.47 -11.76 -13.17
CA GLU A 69 1.53 -10.79 -13.72
C GLU A 69 0.25 -10.68 -12.87
N GLN A 70 -0.19 -11.75 -12.22
CA GLN A 70 -1.28 -11.70 -11.24
C GLN A 70 -0.93 -10.78 -10.07
N VAL A 71 0.29 -10.87 -9.56
CA VAL A 71 0.77 -9.99 -8.49
C VAL A 71 0.80 -8.53 -8.92
N LEU A 72 1.16 -8.26 -10.16
CA LEU A 72 1.32 -6.89 -10.68
C LEU A 72 0.01 -6.11 -10.81
N GLN A 73 -1.11 -6.77 -10.62
CA GLN A 73 -2.43 -6.16 -10.72
C GLN A 73 -2.82 -5.38 -9.46
N PHE A 74 -2.05 -5.47 -8.39
CA PHE A 74 -2.44 -4.93 -7.09
C PHE A 74 -1.69 -3.64 -6.66
N ASP A 75 -2.42 -2.55 -6.32
CA ASP A 75 -1.84 -1.22 -5.99
C ASP A 75 -1.38 -1.07 -4.53
N ASN A 76 -2.04 -1.72 -3.58
CA ASN A 76 -1.80 -1.52 -2.16
C ASN A 76 -0.93 -2.59 -1.51
N LEU A 77 -0.04 -3.18 -2.30
CA LEU A 77 0.90 -4.14 -1.77
C LEU A 77 1.87 -3.49 -0.78
N PRO A 78 2.28 -4.21 0.25
CA PRO A 78 3.41 -3.78 1.07
C PRO A 78 4.56 -3.37 0.16
N PRO A 79 5.25 -2.28 0.51
CA PRO A 79 6.44 -1.87 -0.22
C PRO A 79 7.38 -3.08 -0.38
N GLY A 80 7.71 -3.42 -1.61
CA GLY A 80 8.65 -4.49 -1.94
C GLY A 80 8.03 -5.75 -2.56
N LEU A 81 6.76 -6.08 -2.36
CA LEU A 81 6.18 -7.32 -2.90
C LEU A 81 5.71 -7.17 -4.35
N LYS A 82 5.09 -6.07 -4.71
CA LYS A 82 4.74 -5.76 -6.10
C LYS A 82 6.00 -5.64 -6.96
N GLU A 83 6.97 -4.90 -6.43
CA GLU A 83 8.27 -4.73 -7.05
C GLU A 83 8.99 -6.07 -7.27
N GLN A 84 8.86 -6.98 -6.31
CA GLN A 84 9.42 -8.32 -6.42
C GLN A 84 8.75 -9.12 -7.55
N ALA A 85 7.43 -9.04 -7.69
CA ALA A 85 6.72 -9.70 -8.78
C ALA A 85 7.12 -9.15 -10.16
N GLU A 86 7.27 -7.85 -10.27
CA GLU A 86 7.69 -7.19 -11.49
C GLU A 86 9.10 -7.64 -11.91
N ILE A 87 10.03 -7.74 -10.95
CA ILE A 87 11.38 -8.27 -11.17
C ILE A 87 11.34 -9.72 -11.64
N TYR A 88 10.55 -10.55 -10.98
CA TYR A 88 10.48 -11.96 -11.34
C TYR A 88 9.76 -12.21 -12.66
N ALA A 89 8.72 -11.45 -12.99
CA ALA A 89 8.07 -11.53 -14.29
C ALA A 89 9.06 -11.21 -15.42
N GLU A 90 9.88 -10.20 -15.22
CA GLU A 90 10.90 -9.83 -16.19
C GLU A 90 12.07 -10.83 -16.19
N ALA A 91 12.47 -11.36 -15.02
CA ALA A 91 13.45 -12.45 -14.95
C ALA A 91 12.97 -13.70 -15.69
N ALA A 92 11.69 -14.05 -15.60
CA ALA A 92 11.09 -15.16 -16.34
C ALA A 92 11.12 -14.88 -17.86
N ARG A 93 10.81 -13.65 -18.29
CA ARG A 93 10.89 -13.25 -19.69
C ARG A 93 12.32 -13.29 -20.23
N ASN A 94 13.29 -12.82 -19.45
CA ASN A 94 14.69 -12.73 -19.85
C ASN A 94 15.42 -14.07 -19.74
N ARG A 95 15.08 -14.97 -18.80
CA ARG A 95 15.60 -16.35 -18.80
C ARG A 95 15.17 -17.17 -19.97
N ASN A 96 14.04 -16.88 -20.55
CA ASN A 96 13.68 -17.40 -21.86
C ASN A 96 14.66 -16.95 -22.95
N ALA A 97 15.41 -15.86 -22.70
CA ALA A 97 16.47 -15.34 -23.56
C ALA A 97 17.89 -15.62 -23.02
N GLY A 98 18.06 -16.27 -21.85
CA GLY A 98 19.36 -16.64 -21.26
C GLY A 98 20.06 -15.53 -20.45
N ASP A 99 19.36 -14.44 -20.08
CA ASP A 99 19.90 -13.33 -19.29
C ASP A 99 19.57 -13.48 -17.79
N PRO A 100 20.55 -13.44 -16.86
CA PRO A 100 20.30 -13.47 -15.42
C PRO A 100 19.77 -12.14 -14.86
N LEU A 101 19.89 -11.04 -15.60
CA LEU A 101 19.44 -9.71 -15.22
C LEU A 101 18.01 -9.48 -15.72
N SER A 102 17.14 -9.04 -14.85
CA SER A 102 15.80 -8.60 -15.20
C SER A 102 15.60 -7.14 -14.86
N SER A 103 14.74 -6.45 -15.60
CA SER A 103 14.33 -5.10 -15.30
C SER A 103 12.87 -4.90 -15.69
N PHE A 104 12.20 -4.04 -14.98
CA PHE A 104 10.81 -3.69 -15.27
C PHE A 104 10.56 -2.21 -15.01
N GLY A 105 9.50 -1.69 -15.59
CA GLY A 105 9.01 -0.34 -15.33
C GLY A 105 7.51 -0.24 -15.52
N TYR A 106 6.91 0.75 -14.89
CA TYR A 106 5.51 1.08 -15.09
C TYR A 106 5.23 2.56 -14.87
N ALA A 107 4.17 3.03 -15.47
CA ALA A 107 3.60 4.35 -15.23
C ALA A 107 2.08 4.23 -15.05
N GLU A 108 1.57 4.95 -14.07
CA GLU A 108 0.14 5.01 -13.76
C GLU A 108 -0.31 6.47 -13.70
N VAL A 109 -1.48 6.74 -14.21
CA VAL A 109 -2.14 8.04 -14.12
C VAL A 109 -3.61 7.85 -13.84
N GLY A 110 -4.16 8.65 -12.97
CA GLY A 110 -5.57 8.57 -12.65
C GLY A 110 -6.04 9.73 -11.80
N GLY A 111 -7.23 9.61 -11.30
CA GLY A 111 -7.82 10.60 -10.43
C GLY A 111 -9.01 10.04 -9.70
N GLY A 112 -9.45 10.75 -8.71
CA GLY A 112 -10.51 10.30 -7.86
C GLY A 112 -11.12 11.41 -7.03
N TYR A 113 -11.92 10.98 -6.10
CA TYR A 113 -12.63 11.82 -5.18
C TYR A 113 -12.42 11.33 -3.75
N TYR A 114 -12.12 12.24 -2.86
CA TYR A 114 -11.92 12.04 -1.45
C TYR A 114 -13.04 12.72 -0.66
N HIS A 115 -13.58 12.03 0.31
CA HIS A 115 -14.56 12.53 1.26
C HIS A 115 -14.17 12.12 2.68
N GLU A 116 -14.06 13.08 3.57
CA GLU A 116 -13.72 12.85 4.98
C GLU A 116 -14.79 13.45 5.88
N ASN A 117 -15.24 12.68 6.85
CA ASN A 117 -16.03 13.14 7.99
C ASN A 117 -15.15 13.08 9.24
N THR A 118 -14.86 14.23 9.81
CA THR A 118 -14.06 14.32 11.05
C THR A 118 -14.90 14.96 12.15
N THR A 119 -14.74 14.44 13.36
CA THR A 119 -15.30 15.05 14.57
C THR A 119 -14.40 16.16 15.13
N ARG A 120 -13.30 16.48 14.41
CA ARG A 120 -12.22 17.38 14.88
C ARG A 120 -12.52 18.87 14.83
N THR A 121 -13.63 19.30 14.29
CA THR A 121 -13.93 20.74 14.22
C THR A 121 -14.85 21.14 15.35
N THR A 122 -14.62 22.33 15.90
CA THR A 122 -15.56 23.03 16.80
C THR A 122 -16.94 23.21 16.14
N GLU A 123 -17.02 22.96 14.83
CA GLU A 123 -18.25 22.84 14.07
C GLU A 123 -18.44 21.37 13.66
N PRO A 124 -19.31 20.60 14.33
CA PRO A 124 -19.63 19.24 13.92
C PRO A 124 -20.22 19.24 12.51
N GLY A 125 -19.58 18.51 11.59
CA GLY A 125 -20.16 18.27 10.27
C GLY A 125 -19.49 18.98 9.09
N ALA A 126 -18.35 19.64 9.25
CA ALA A 126 -17.55 20.11 8.11
C ALA A 126 -16.89 18.92 7.40
N ALA A 127 -17.62 18.25 6.51
CA ALA A 127 -17.10 17.22 5.64
C ALA A 127 -16.08 17.85 4.67
N GLN A 128 -14.84 17.38 4.72
CA GLN A 128 -13.85 17.77 3.71
C GLN A 128 -14.05 16.92 2.45
N ARG A 129 -14.12 17.59 1.31
CA ARG A 129 -14.29 16.95 0.00
C ARG A 129 -13.29 17.52 -0.97
N SER A 130 -12.60 16.65 -1.70
CA SER A 130 -11.63 17.08 -2.70
C SER A 130 -11.56 16.08 -3.83
N ALA A 131 -11.52 16.57 -5.06
CA ALA A 131 -11.04 15.76 -6.16
C ALA A 131 -9.51 15.75 -6.13
N PHE A 132 -8.90 14.70 -6.72
CA PHE A 132 -7.46 14.61 -6.83
C PHE A 132 -7.03 13.99 -8.15
N GLY A 133 -5.84 14.41 -8.61
CA GLY A 133 -5.07 13.73 -9.63
C GLY A 133 -3.95 12.90 -9.00
N LYS A 134 -3.61 11.75 -9.58
CA LYS A 134 -2.56 10.86 -9.09
C LYS A 134 -1.69 10.40 -10.25
N VAL A 135 -0.38 10.46 -10.05
CA VAL A 135 0.62 9.89 -10.95
C VAL A 135 1.53 8.99 -10.14
N ARG A 136 1.88 7.84 -10.69
CA ARG A 136 2.86 6.93 -10.10
C ARG A 136 3.78 6.42 -11.19
N VAL A 137 5.07 6.34 -10.89
CA VAL A 137 6.10 5.78 -11.77
C VAL A 137 7.00 4.91 -10.90
N GLY A 138 7.28 3.71 -11.34
CA GLY A 138 8.15 2.82 -10.61
C GLY A 138 8.87 1.84 -11.50
N GLY A 139 9.80 1.14 -10.90
CA GLY A 139 10.57 0.11 -11.57
C GLY A 139 11.56 -0.58 -10.64
N GLY A 140 12.21 -1.60 -11.17
CA GLY A 140 13.22 -2.34 -10.42
C GLY A 140 14.14 -3.16 -11.29
N LEU A 141 15.09 -3.76 -10.61
CA LEU A 141 16.11 -4.64 -11.17
C LEU A 141 16.17 -5.91 -10.32
N GLY A 142 16.23 -7.05 -10.95
CA GLY A 142 16.44 -8.35 -10.33
C GLY A 142 17.67 -9.05 -10.92
N TYR A 143 18.44 -9.69 -10.06
CA TYR A 143 19.58 -10.48 -10.47
C TYR A 143 19.51 -11.88 -9.83
N LEU A 144 19.54 -12.91 -10.67
CA LEU A 144 19.52 -14.29 -10.24
C LEU A 144 20.94 -14.77 -9.97
N LEU A 145 21.21 -15.05 -8.70
CA LEU A 145 22.53 -15.49 -8.23
C LEU A 145 22.76 -17.00 -8.44
N GLY A 146 21.71 -17.78 -8.76
CA GLY A 146 21.73 -19.24 -8.87
C GLY A 146 21.16 -19.94 -7.64
N ASP A 147 20.89 -21.25 -7.75
CA ASP A 147 20.40 -22.11 -6.65
C ASP A 147 19.17 -21.54 -5.91
N GLY A 148 18.24 -20.95 -6.65
CA GLY A 148 17.03 -20.32 -6.08
C GLY A 148 17.29 -19.02 -5.30
N LEU A 149 18.48 -18.42 -5.44
CA LEU A 149 18.84 -17.18 -4.79
C LEU A 149 18.71 -16.00 -5.76
N SER A 150 18.00 -14.95 -5.38
CA SER A 150 17.90 -13.71 -6.14
C SER A 150 18.15 -12.46 -5.28
N LEU A 151 18.62 -11.41 -5.91
CA LEU A 151 18.76 -10.07 -5.34
C LEU A 151 17.91 -9.10 -6.16
N ASP A 152 16.99 -8.41 -5.49
CA ASP A 152 16.01 -7.55 -6.12
C ASP A 152 16.10 -6.14 -5.54
N GLY A 153 15.99 -5.12 -6.38
CA GLY A 153 16.03 -3.71 -6.00
C GLY A 153 14.92 -2.92 -6.66
N THR A 154 14.32 -1.98 -5.96
CA THR A 154 13.10 -1.27 -6.40
C THR A 154 13.12 0.21 -6.08
N LEU A 155 12.46 0.99 -6.92
CA LEU A 155 12.21 2.40 -6.72
C LEU A 155 10.80 2.75 -7.21
N ASP A 156 10.04 3.49 -6.42
CA ASP A 156 8.69 3.93 -6.73
C ASP A 156 8.50 5.39 -6.31
N TYR A 157 7.94 6.19 -7.19
CA TYR A 157 7.58 7.57 -6.93
C TYR A 157 6.10 7.79 -7.20
N ARG A 158 5.39 8.40 -6.25
CA ARG A 158 4.00 8.76 -6.33
C ARG A 158 3.82 10.25 -6.05
N TYR A 159 2.98 10.89 -6.85
CA TYR A 159 2.50 12.24 -6.67
C TYR A 159 0.97 12.26 -6.68
N ARG A 160 0.37 12.98 -5.72
CA ARG A 160 -1.07 13.24 -5.65
C ARG A 160 -1.28 14.74 -5.48
N GLU A 161 -2.08 15.33 -6.34
CA GLU A 161 -2.47 16.74 -6.33
C GLU A 161 -3.95 16.84 -5.98
N TYR A 162 -4.30 17.69 -5.04
CA TYR A 162 -5.68 17.95 -4.63
C TYR A 162 -6.17 19.27 -5.23
N ASP A 163 -7.47 19.34 -5.60
CA ASP A 163 -8.09 20.57 -6.10
C ASP A 163 -8.46 21.55 -4.98
N ASP A 164 -8.53 21.08 -3.74
CA ASP A 164 -8.73 21.90 -2.55
C ASP A 164 -7.39 22.42 -2.01
N SER A 165 -7.25 23.77 -2.01
CA SER A 165 -6.05 24.44 -1.48
C SER A 165 -5.84 24.25 0.03
N ALA A 166 -6.85 23.79 0.78
CA ALA A 166 -6.71 23.47 2.20
C ALA A 166 -5.94 22.15 2.41
N ARG A 167 -5.90 21.28 1.39
CA ARG A 167 -5.09 20.06 1.38
C ARG A 167 -3.77 20.31 0.66
N ARG A 168 -2.70 19.81 1.27
CA ARG A 168 -1.37 19.85 0.65
C ARG A 168 -1.19 18.61 -0.22
N ASP A 169 -0.57 18.81 -1.37
CA ASP A 169 -0.16 17.72 -2.25
C ASP A 169 0.76 16.74 -1.56
N ASP A 170 0.59 15.46 -1.86
CA ASP A 170 1.38 14.38 -1.31
C ASP A 170 2.41 13.89 -2.35
N LYS A 171 3.66 13.77 -1.93
CA LYS A 171 4.76 13.15 -2.69
C LYS A 171 5.35 12.03 -1.85
N ASP A 172 5.47 10.85 -2.44
CA ASP A 172 6.09 9.68 -1.81
C ASP A 172 7.20 9.13 -2.71
N LEU A 173 8.37 8.93 -2.15
CA LEU A 173 9.44 8.14 -2.74
C LEU A 173 9.64 6.88 -1.89
N ARG A 174 9.61 5.71 -2.49
CA ARG A 174 9.83 4.42 -1.83
C ARG A 174 10.97 3.69 -2.52
N TRP A 175 11.71 2.93 -1.76
CA TRP A 175 12.81 2.10 -2.27
C TRP A 175 12.95 0.83 -1.44
N GLY A 176 13.51 -0.20 -2.02
CA GLY A 176 13.75 -1.47 -1.35
C GLY A 176 14.86 -2.28 -1.99
N GLY A 177 15.37 -3.23 -1.21
CA GLY A 177 16.30 -4.25 -1.67
C GLY A 177 16.03 -5.54 -0.89
N VAL A 178 15.97 -6.68 -1.58
CA VAL A 178 15.59 -7.97 -1.01
C VAL A 178 16.49 -9.05 -1.54
N LEU A 179 17.03 -9.87 -0.65
CA LEU A 179 17.67 -11.14 -0.96
C LEU A 179 16.68 -12.25 -0.68
N ASN A 180 16.28 -12.98 -1.71
CA ASN A 180 15.33 -14.07 -1.64
C ASN A 180 16.01 -15.40 -1.87
N GLN A 181 15.54 -16.44 -1.21
CA GLN A 181 15.94 -17.81 -1.45
C GLN A 181 14.71 -18.72 -1.51
N THR A 182 14.54 -19.39 -2.64
CA THR A 182 13.58 -20.46 -2.81
C THR A 182 14.10 -21.74 -2.14
N LEU A 183 13.23 -22.45 -1.43
CA LEU A 183 13.52 -23.71 -0.76
C LEU A 183 12.61 -24.79 -1.33
N GLU A 184 12.94 -26.06 -1.10
CA GLU A 184 12.13 -27.20 -1.55
C GLU A 184 10.67 -27.12 -1.09
N ASN A 185 10.43 -26.59 0.10
CA ASN A 185 9.10 -26.49 0.70
C ASN A 185 8.79 -25.06 1.22
N GLY A 186 9.03 -24.06 0.37
CA GLY A 186 8.73 -22.66 0.69
C GLY A 186 9.82 -21.69 0.26
N SER A 187 9.94 -20.58 0.95
CA SER A 187 10.94 -19.55 0.66
C SER A 187 11.38 -18.81 1.92
N ARG A 188 12.49 -18.09 1.82
CA ARG A 188 12.91 -17.12 2.83
C ARG A 188 13.46 -15.86 2.18
N ALA A 189 13.26 -14.74 2.85
CA ALA A 189 13.80 -13.48 2.38
C ALA A 189 14.32 -12.63 3.53
N VAL A 190 15.29 -11.81 3.24
CA VAL A 190 15.76 -10.72 4.09
C VAL A 190 15.91 -9.48 3.24
N GLY A 191 15.46 -8.35 3.74
CA GLY A 191 15.49 -7.12 2.95
C GLY A 191 15.54 -5.86 3.79
N LEU A 192 15.72 -4.77 3.07
CA LEU A 192 15.65 -3.42 3.59
C LEU A 192 14.67 -2.61 2.75
N ARG A 193 14.00 -1.66 3.37
CA ARG A 193 13.06 -0.78 2.69
C ARG A 193 13.04 0.61 3.31
N GLY A 194 12.70 1.59 2.50
CA GLY A 194 12.57 2.96 2.96
C GLY A 194 11.50 3.74 2.22
N ARG A 195 11.11 4.84 2.83
CA ARG A 195 10.13 5.78 2.29
C ARG A 195 10.49 7.20 2.72
N ALA A 196 10.37 8.15 1.80
CA ALA A 196 10.38 9.57 2.08
C ALA A 196 9.06 10.18 1.57
N SER A 197 8.34 10.85 2.46
CA SER A 197 7.06 11.49 2.14
C SER A 197 7.17 13.00 2.36
N TYR A 198 6.51 13.76 1.49
CA TYR A 198 6.44 15.21 1.54
C TYR A 198 4.97 15.62 1.47
N ARG A 199 4.63 16.72 2.13
CA ARG A 199 3.34 17.41 2.02
C ARG A 199 3.56 18.81 1.52
N GLY A 200 3.13 19.09 0.30
CA GLY A 200 3.61 20.25 -0.44
C GLY A 200 5.11 20.12 -0.70
N ASP A 201 5.90 21.11 -0.28
CA ASP A 201 7.37 21.10 -0.38
C ASP A 201 8.07 20.77 0.95
N ASP A 202 7.30 20.55 2.01
CA ASP A 202 7.83 20.23 3.33
C ASP A 202 8.06 18.72 3.50
N GLY A 203 9.23 18.34 3.97
CA GLY A 203 9.53 16.95 4.40
C GLY A 203 8.59 16.56 5.54
N TYR A 204 7.78 15.52 5.31
CA TYR A 204 6.75 15.11 6.26
C TYR A 204 7.16 13.90 7.08
N ARG A 205 7.71 12.84 6.41
CA ARG A 205 8.00 11.56 7.04
C ARG A 205 9.13 10.85 6.32
N GLN A 206 9.99 10.19 7.08
CA GLN A 206 11.00 9.27 6.58
C GLN A 206 10.90 7.95 7.33
N ASP A 207 10.78 6.86 6.62
CA ASP A 207 10.81 5.50 7.17
C ASP A 207 11.97 4.74 6.56
N TRP A 208 12.61 3.90 7.35
CA TRP A 208 13.53 2.88 6.88
C TRP A 208 13.51 1.70 7.84
N GLY A 209 13.70 0.49 7.33
CA GLY A 209 13.63 -0.72 8.13
C GLY A 209 14.27 -1.89 7.44
N ILE A 210 14.45 -2.94 8.24
CA ILE A 210 14.89 -4.26 7.81
C ILE A 210 13.79 -5.25 8.15
N PHE A 211 13.64 -6.26 7.30
CA PHE A 211 12.69 -7.33 7.53
C PHE A 211 13.29 -8.68 7.18
N ALA A 212 12.75 -9.72 7.76
CA ALA A 212 13.00 -11.10 7.37
C ALA A 212 11.68 -11.87 7.38
N ASN A 213 11.51 -12.77 6.41
CA ASN A 213 10.37 -13.67 6.38
C ASN A 213 10.80 -15.12 6.08
N GLN A 214 9.94 -16.04 6.47
CA GLN A 214 10.03 -17.46 6.17
C GLN A 214 8.64 -17.98 5.83
N SER A 215 8.50 -18.59 4.66
CA SER A 215 7.27 -19.21 4.19
C SER A 215 7.41 -20.72 4.15
N PHE A 216 6.32 -21.43 4.45
CA PHE A 216 6.21 -22.88 4.47
C PHE A 216 4.96 -23.31 3.71
N ASN A 217 5.11 -24.13 2.68
CA ASN A 217 3.97 -24.72 1.98
C ASN A 217 3.46 -25.91 2.81
N THR A 218 2.26 -25.80 3.36
CA THR A 218 1.64 -26.91 4.13
C THR A 218 1.05 -27.96 3.22
N ASN A 219 0.61 -27.55 2.04
CA ASN A 219 0.22 -28.38 0.91
C ASN A 219 0.28 -27.54 -0.38
N PRO A 220 0.01 -28.11 -1.58
CA PRO A 220 0.09 -27.35 -2.84
C PRO A 220 -0.86 -26.15 -2.96
N LEU A 221 -1.85 -26.04 -2.09
CA LEU A 221 -2.85 -24.96 -2.12
C LEU A 221 -2.75 -24.02 -0.91
N GLU A 222 -1.89 -24.33 0.05
CA GLU A 222 -1.84 -23.58 1.32
C GLU A 222 -0.42 -23.29 1.76
N ARG A 223 -0.23 -22.10 2.30
CA ARG A 223 1.06 -21.62 2.80
C ARG A 223 0.89 -20.85 4.10
N ILE A 224 1.88 -20.98 4.97
CA ILE A 224 2.03 -20.16 6.18
C ILE A 224 3.32 -19.35 6.05
N THR A 225 3.24 -18.05 6.33
CA THR A 225 4.40 -17.13 6.34
C THR A 225 4.52 -16.45 7.69
N VAL A 226 5.73 -16.44 8.23
CA VAL A 226 6.09 -15.65 9.41
C VAL A 226 7.04 -14.56 8.97
N GLN A 227 6.78 -13.31 9.35
CA GLN A 227 7.63 -12.16 9.04
C GLN A 227 7.92 -11.36 10.30
N GLY A 228 9.15 -10.93 10.47
CA GLY A 228 9.57 -9.94 11.46
C GLY A 228 10.10 -8.69 10.78
N GLU A 229 9.86 -7.53 11.36
CA GLU A 229 10.36 -6.25 10.88
C GLU A 229 10.81 -5.36 12.04
N LEU A 230 11.91 -4.65 11.81
CA LEU A 230 12.34 -3.52 12.64
C LEU A 230 12.43 -2.28 11.76
N ARG A 231 11.73 -1.22 12.16
CA ARG A 231 11.60 -0.01 11.35
C ARG A 231 11.75 1.25 12.21
N ARG A 232 12.48 2.22 11.70
CA ARG A 232 12.51 3.58 12.25
C ARG A 232 11.66 4.52 11.41
N ARG A 233 10.80 5.28 12.08
CA ARG A 233 9.99 6.33 11.48
C ARG A 233 10.36 7.68 12.08
N LEU A 234 10.73 8.61 11.23
CA LEU A 234 11.13 9.96 11.60
C LEU A 234 10.18 10.99 10.98
N TYR A 235 9.83 11.98 11.76
CA TYR A 235 9.18 13.20 11.33
C TYR A 235 10.18 14.34 11.52
N PRO A 236 10.77 14.87 10.42
CA PRO A 236 11.98 15.70 10.51
C PRO A 236 11.77 17.08 11.10
N ALA A 237 10.55 17.63 11.12
CA ALA A 237 10.34 19.03 11.46
C ALA A 237 9.19 19.30 12.43
N GLY A 238 9.36 20.35 13.25
CA GLY A 238 8.34 21.00 14.04
C GLY A 238 7.69 20.11 15.10
N GLU A 239 6.43 20.38 15.37
CA GLU A 239 5.58 19.66 16.34
C GLU A 239 5.40 18.17 16.03
N LEU A 240 5.59 17.78 14.77
CA LEU A 240 5.48 16.38 14.36
C LEU A 240 6.66 15.52 14.82
N ARG A 241 7.79 16.12 15.26
CA ARG A 241 8.96 15.37 15.68
C ARG A 241 8.67 14.40 16.86
N SER A 242 7.76 14.76 17.73
CA SER A 242 7.27 13.89 18.82
C SER A 242 6.60 12.60 18.33
N ARG A 243 6.20 12.52 17.04
CA ARG A 243 5.63 11.32 16.41
C ARG A 243 6.69 10.33 15.89
N SER A 244 7.99 10.70 16.01
CA SER A 244 9.08 9.80 15.60
C SER A 244 9.16 8.60 16.54
N ARG A 245 9.46 7.41 15.97
CA ARG A 245 9.41 6.14 16.69
C ARG A 245 10.22 5.05 16.04
N ASP A 246 10.67 4.11 16.84
CA ASP A 246 11.15 2.81 16.41
C ASP A 246 9.98 1.81 16.49
N ILE A 247 9.89 0.86 15.59
CA ILE A 247 8.77 -0.07 15.47
C ILE A 247 9.33 -1.47 15.33
N GLY A 248 8.89 -2.38 16.18
CA GLY A 248 9.11 -3.82 16.03
C GLY A 248 7.78 -4.51 15.77
N GLU A 249 7.71 -5.36 14.74
CA GLU A 249 6.46 -5.98 14.32
C GLU A 249 6.67 -7.42 13.89
N LEU A 250 5.70 -8.28 14.20
CA LEU A 250 5.61 -9.66 13.76
C LEU A 250 4.29 -9.88 13.04
N TRP A 251 4.35 -10.66 11.94
CA TRP A 251 3.21 -11.08 11.14
C TRP A 251 3.16 -12.60 11.07
N LEU A 252 1.96 -13.14 11.20
CA LEU A 252 1.62 -14.52 10.87
C LEU A 252 0.54 -14.50 9.80
N ARG A 253 0.75 -15.22 8.71
CA ARG A 253 -0.14 -15.22 7.55
C ARG A 253 -0.45 -16.64 7.14
N TRP A 254 -1.70 -16.89 6.79
CA TRP A 254 -2.16 -18.10 6.14
C TRP A 254 -2.80 -17.74 4.82
N THR A 255 -2.34 -18.39 3.76
CA THR A 255 -2.80 -18.15 2.40
C THR A 255 -3.32 -19.43 1.81
N ARG A 256 -4.45 -19.36 1.12
CA ARG A 256 -5.08 -20.50 0.43
C ARG A 256 -5.48 -20.12 -0.98
N SER A 257 -5.04 -20.94 -1.93
CA SER A 257 -5.49 -20.89 -3.32
C SER A 257 -6.90 -21.44 -3.45
N LEU A 258 -7.76 -20.80 -4.22
CA LEU A 258 -9.16 -21.10 -4.43
C LEU A 258 -9.44 -21.28 -5.94
N TYR A 259 -10.53 -21.97 -6.26
CA TYR A 259 -11.04 -22.06 -7.65
C TYR A 259 -9.98 -22.52 -8.66
N ASP A 260 -9.24 -23.58 -8.31
CA ASP A 260 -8.17 -24.15 -9.17
C ASP A 260 -7.08 -23.12 -9.53
N GLY A 261 -6.74 -22.23 -8.60
CA GLY A 261 -5.71 -21.21 -8.75
C GLY A 261 -6.21 -19.88 -9.33
N ARG A 262 -7.49 -19.74 -9.67
CA ARG A 262 -8.06 -18.49 -10.16
C ARG A 262 -8.44 -17.50 -9.05
N GLY A 263 -8.32 -17.89 -7.81
CA GLY A 263 -8.59 -17.02 -6.67
C GLY A 263 -7.72 -17.37 -5.48
N GLU A 264 -7.68 -16.47 -4.52
CA GLU A 264 -6.93 -16.64 -3.29
C GLU A 264 -7.62 -15.99 -2.11
N LEU A 265 -7.42 -16.57 -0.93
CA LEU A 265 -7.77 -15.97 0.34
C LEU A 265 -6.53 -15.96 1.23
N THR A 266 -6.19 -14.77 1.73
CA THR A 266 -5.16 -14.57 2.74
C THR A 266 -5.77 -14.02 4.02
N LEU A 267 -5.44 -14.65 5.14
CA LEU A 267 -5.74 -14.18 6.49
C LEU A 267 -4.43 -13.91 7.22
N SER A 268 -4.29 -12.71 7.80
CA SER A 268 -3.08 -12.33 8.52
C SER A 268 -3.42 -11.80 9.91
N ALA A 269 -2.53 -12.06 10.85
CA ALA A 269 -2.52 -11.42 12.16
C ALA A 269 -1.15 -10.76 12.38
N ASN A 270 -1.15 -9.56 12.93
CA ASN A 270 0.07 -8.87 13.32
C ASN A 270 0.01 -8.40 14.77
N ALA A 271 1.19 -8.25 15.35
CA ALA A 271 1.38 -7.60 16.65
C ALA A 271 2.73 -6.91 16.68
N GLY A 272 2.80 -5.78 17.38
CA GLY A 272 4.03 -5.02 17.45
C GLY A 272 4.05 -4.02 18.60
N HIS A 273 5.19 -3.36 18.69
CA HIS A 273 5.43 -2.31 19.65
C HIS A 273 6.12 -1.12 18.99
N GLU A 274 5.68 0.07 19.35
CA GLU A 274 6.29 1.33 18.94
C GLU A 274 6.96 1.99 20.13
N TRP A 275 8.27 2.19 20.06
CA TRP A 275 9.05 2.93 21.04
C TRP A 275 9.14 4.39 20.63
N ALA A 276 8.64 5.29 21.45
CA ALA A 276 8.75 6.73 21.25
C ALA A 276 10.24 7.15 21.31
N THR A 277 10.71 7.85 20.28
CA THR A 277 12.11 8.31 20.22
C THR A 277 12.30 9.76 20.67
N HIS A 278 11.20 10.47 20.91
CA HIS A 278 11.13 11.84 21.41
C HIS A 278 9.96 11.93 22.40
N ASP A 279 9.86 13.02 23.14
CA ASP A 279 8.81 13.28 24.13
C ASP A 279 7.41 13.24 23.48
N ARG A 280 6.90 12.02 23.29
CA ARG A 280 5.56 11.74 22.77
C ARG A 280 4.61 11.74 23.96
N LEU A 281 3.57 12.56 23.88
CA LEU A 281 2.60 12.74 24.95
C LEU A 281 1.86 11.46 25.36
N ASP A 282 1.65 10.55 24.40
CA ASP A 282 0.94 9.28 24.60
C ASP A 282 1.92 8.12 24.93
N GLY A 283 3.23 8.38 24.99
CA GLY A 283 4.26 7.39 25.27
C GLY A 283 4.47 6.35 24.17
N ASP A 284 4.91 5.18 24.58
CA ASP A 284 5.02 4.00 23.72
C ASP A 284 3.63 3.45 23.35
N ASN A 285 3.58 2.61 22.33
CA ASN A 285 2.34 2.03 21.85
C ASN A 285 2.52 0.53 21.58
N THR A 286 1.57 -0.28 22.00
CA THR A 286 1.44 -1.68 21.58
C THR A 286 0.27 -1.80 20.65
N PHE A 287 0.46 -2.48 19.52
CA PHE A 287 -0.59 -2.68 18.53
C PHE A 287 -0.73 -4.13 18.13
N TYR A 288 -1.92 -4.49 17.68
CA TYR A 288 -2.21 -5.77 17.07
C TYR A 288 -3.37 -5.62 16.07
N GLY A 289 -3.40 -6.48 15.07
CA GLY A 289 -4.39 -6.37 14.02
C GLY A 289 -4.68 -7.67 13.30
N LEU A 290 -5.73 -7.63 12.50
CA LEU A 290 -6.17 -8.68 11.62
C LEU A 290 -6.40 -8.13 10.23
N THR A 291 -6.02 -8.91 9.22
CA THR A 291 -6.22 -8.56 7.82
C THR A 291 -6.82 -9.73 7.08
N ALA A 292 -7.75 -9.46 6.19
CA ALA A 292 -8.32 -10.45 5.27
C ALA A 292 -8.24 -9.91 3.85
N ASN A 293 -7.75 -10.74 2.94
CA ASN A 293 -7.68 -10.44 1.52
C ASN A 293 -8.34 -11.56 0.74
N TRP A 294 -9.13 -11.20 -0.23
CA TRP A 294 -9.68 -12.13 -1.20
C TRP A 294 -9.58 -11.54 -2.60
N SER A 295 -9.17 -12.33 -3.56
CA SER A 295 -9.13 -11.95 -4.97
C SER A 295 -9.57 -13.09 -5.85
N MET A 296 -10.00 -12.77 -7.06
CA MET A 296 -10.47 -13.75 -8.05
C MET A 296 -10.32 -13.23 -9.46
N GLN A 297 -9.75 -14.04 -10.33
CA GLN A 297 -9.81 -13.86 -11.76
C GLN A 297 -11.19 -14.32 -12.26
N VAL A 298 -12.04 -13.37 -12.63
CA VAL A 298 -13.40 -13.63 -13.12
C VAL A 298 -13.38 -14.06 -14.58
N SER A 299 -12.46 -13.50 -15.36
CA SER A 299 -12.21 -13.86 -16.76
C SER A 299 -10.73 -13.58 -17.10
N ASP A 300 -10.31 -13.95 -18.31
CA ASP A 300 -8.94 -13.71 -18.80
C ASP A 300 -8.52 -12.23 -18.82
N THR A 301 -9.49 -11.33 -18.71
CA THR A 301 -9.26 -9.88 -18.78
C THR A 301 -9.80 -9.13 -17.57
N LEU A 302 -10.36 -9.82 -16.59
CA LEU A 302 -11.00 -9.16 -15.45
C LEU A 302 -10.67 -9.86 -14.14
N ASP A 303 -10.04 -9.14 -13.25
CA ASP A 303 -9.80 -9.52 -11.85
C ASP A 303 -10.62 -8.66 -10.91
N VAL A 304 -10.92 -9.22 -9.79
CA VAL A 304 -11.72 -8.58 -8.75
C VAL A 304 -11.10 -8.82 -7.37
N PHE A 305 -11.25 -7.89 -6.43
CA PHE A 305 -10.54 -7.91 -5.17
C PHE A 305 -11.27 -7.28 -3.95
N LEU A 306 -11.09 -7.79 -2.69
CA LEU A 306 -11.61 -7.29 -1.40
C LEU A 306 -10.57 -7.35 -0.29
N PHE A 307 -10.27 -6.25 0.29
CA PHE A 307 -9.38 -6.10 1.43
C PHE A 307 -10.14 -5.61 2.65
N GLY A 308 -9.85 -6.18 3.79
CA GLY A 308 -10.33 -5.70 5.08
C GLY A 308 -9.23 -5.74 6.12
N MET A 309 -9.10 -4.70 6.92
CA MET A 309 -8.15 -4.61 8.02
C MET A 309 -8.83 -4.05 9.27
N TRP A 310 -8.43 -4.57 10.40
CA TRP A 310 -8.65 -3.98 11.71
C TRP A 310 -7.34 -3.96 12.48
N GLU A 311 -7.03 -2.85 13.14
CA GLU A 311 -5.88 -2.69 14.02
C GLU A 311 -6.27 -1.95 15.28
N HIS A 312 -5.83 -2.46 16.42
CA HIS A 312 -5.95 -1.83 17.73
C HIS A 312 -4.61 -1.29 18.18
N ASN A 313 -4.61 -0.06 18.71
CA ASN A 313 -3.43 0.64 19.23
C ASN A 313 -3.68 1.04 20.68
N GLY A 314 -2.93 0.48 21.62
CA GLY A 314 -2.95 0.80 23.05
C GLY A 314 -1.71 1.61 23.45
N TYR A 315 -1.89 2.85 23.86
CA TYR A 315 -0.81 3.72 24.30
C TYR A 315 -0.54 3.52 25.79
N HIS A 316 0.70 3.77 26.24
CA HIS A 316 1.11 3.38 27.58
C HIS A 316 1.07 4.53 28.59
N ASP A 317 1.22 5.77 28.14
CA ASP A 317 1.22 6.91 29.04
C ASP A 317 -0.16 7.56 29.12
N ASP A 318 -0.54 7.96 30.32
CA ASP A 318 -1.74 8.73 30.55
C ASP A 318 -1.59 10.15 30.02
N ARG A 319 -2.63 10.62 29.38
CA ARG A 319 -2.69 11.96 28.82
C ARG A 319 -3.79 12.77 29.49
N GLU A 320 -3.48 14.03 29.75
CA GLU A 320 -4.47 14.98 30.26
C GLU A 320 -5.40 15.44 29.11
N GLN A 321 -6.68 15.17 29.25
CA GLN A 321 -7.69 15.71 28.34
C GLN A 321 -8.25 16.99 28.97
N ILE A 322 -7.95 18.10 28.32
CA ILE A 322 -8.56 19.39 28.66
C ILE A 322 -9.91 19.45 27.93
N HIS A 323 -10.98 19.43 28.71
CA HIS A 323 -12.33 19.76 28.24
C HIS A 323 -12.49 21.28 28.21
N ASP A 324 -13.69 21.80 28.32
CA ASP A 324 -13.91 23.23 28.49
C ASP A 324 -13.26 23.74 29.78
N GLU A 325 -12.91 25.05 29.85
CA GLU A 325 -12.20 25.67 30.98
C GLU A 325 -12.87 25.43 32.34
N GLU A 326 -14.16 25.08 32.37
CA GLU A 326 -14.95 24.82 33.58
C GLU A 326 -14.87 23.36 34.09
N ILE A 327 -14.31 22.42 33.29
CA ILE A 327 -14.23 20.99 33.65
C ILE A 327 -12.77 20.65 33.97
N PRO A 328 -12.50 20.09 35.17
CA PRO A 328 -11.15 19.64 35.50
C PRO A 328 -10.61 18.65 34.45
N PRO A 329 -9.34 18.77 34.07
CA PRO A 329 -8.74 17.82 33.13
C PRO A 329 -8.81 16.40 33.71
N THR A 330 -9.19 15.44 32.85
CA THR A 330 -9.20 14.02 33.19
C THR A 330 -8.03 13.32 32.57
N LEU A 331 -7.34 12.48 33.34
CA LEU A 331 -6.32 11.59 32.85
C LEU A 331 -6.97 10.39 32.16
N TYR A 332 -6.50 10.02 31.00
CA TYR A 332 -6.93 8.83 30.27
C TYR A 332 -5.78 8.22 29.49
N THR A 333 -5.78 6.92 29.36
CA THR A 333 -4.90 6.18 28.48
C THR A 333 -5.55 6.08 27.10
N ARG A 334 -4.86 6.50 26.05
CA ARG A 334 -5.37 6.51 24.69
C ARG A 334 -5.45 5.09 24.11
N ASN A 335 -6.58 4.79 23.47
CA ASN A 335 -6.78 3.58 22.67
C ASN A 335 -7.43 3.98 21.34
N ASP A 336 -6.89 3.45 20.26
CA ASP A 336 -7.40 3.70 18.90
C ASP A 336 -7.72 2.38 18.21
N ASP A 337 -8.83 2.34 17.48
CA ASP A 337 -9.18 1.25 16.56
C ASP A 337 -9.28 1.79 15.15
N SER A 338 -8.53 1.20 14.23
CA SER A 338 -8.54 1.51 12.81
C SER A 338 -9.20 0.39 12.02
N TYR A 339 -10.06 0.76 11.09
CA TYR A 339 -10.73 -0.15 10.14
C TYR A 339 -10.48 0.35 8.74
N GLU A 340 -10.11 -0.56 7.85
CA GLU A 340 -9.96 -0.28 6.43
C GLU A 340 -10.71 -1.33 5.61
N LEU A 341 -11.44 -0.89 4.60
CA LEU A 341 -12.11 -1.74 3.63
C LEU A 341 -11.83 -1.18 2.25
N GLU A 342 -11.20 -1.98 1.42
CA GLU A 342 -10.92 -1.61 0.03
C GLU A 342 -11.54 -2.62 -0.92
N ALA A 343 -12.03 -2.15 -2.07
CA ALA A 343 -12.66 -2.96 -3.09
C ALA A 343 -12.45 -2.36 -4.47
N GLY A 344 -12.19 -3.18 -5.48
CA GLY A 344 -12.02 -2.70 -6.86
C GLY A 344 -12.02 -3.83 -7.89
N LEU A 345 -11.72 -3.52 -9.10
CA LEU A 345 -11.51 -4.46 -10.19
C LEU A 345 -10.36 -3.99 -11.06
N THR A 346 -9.73 -4.92 -11.77
CA THR A 346 -8.71 -4.61 -12.77
C THR A 346 -9.15 -5.17 -14.12
N TRP A 347 -9.30 -4.29 -15.10
CA TRP A 347 -9.65 -4.68 -16.46
C TRP A 347 -8.44 -4.53 -17.37
N HIS A 348 -7.94 -5.67 -17.88
CA HIS A 348 -6.86 -5.78 -18.86
C HIS A 348 -7.45 -5.67 -20.25
N PHE A 349 -7.54 -4.48 -20.81
CA PHE A 349 -8.18 -4.23 -22.10
C PHE A 349 -7.23 -4.34 -23.29
N ALA A 350 -5.90 -4.33 -23.04
CA ALA A 350 -4.88 -4.57 -24.05
C ALA A 350 -3.59 -5.10 -23.39
N PRO A 351 -2.67 -5.74 -24.13
CA PRO A 351 -1.34 -6.09 -23.60
C PRO A 351 -0.68 -4.87 -22.95
N GLN A 352 -0.14 -5.05 -21.74
CA GLN A 352 0.52 -4.00 -20.94
C GLN A 352 -0.39 -2.86 -20.46
N TRP A 353 -1.70 -2.87 -20.76
CA TRP A 353 -2.62 -1.82 -20.32
C TRP A 353 -3.74 -2.34 -19.46
N SER A 354 -3.96 -1.70 -18.34
CA SER A 354 -5.09 -1.99 -17.46
C SER A 354 -5.76 -0.72 -16.94
N LEU A 355 -7.04 -0.86 -16.62
CA LEU A 355 -7.87 0.17 -15.98
C LEU A 355 -8.36 -0.39 -14.64
N ARG A 356 -8.24 0.42 -13.58
CA ARG A 356 -8.54 -0.02 -12.23
C ARG A 356 -9.37 0.99 -11.46
N PRO A 357 -10.69 0.85 -11.41
CA PRO A 357 -11.54 1.53 -10.46
C PRO A 357 -11.43 0.87 -9.08
N THR A 358 -11.35 1.71 -8.05
CA THR A 358 -11.20 1.29 -6.65
C THR A 358 -12.03 2.19 -5.74
N VAL A 359 -12.55 1.63 -4.66
CA VAL A 359 -13.14 2.33 -3.54
C VAL A 359 -12.46 1.90 -2.25
N LEU A 360 -12.13 2.85 -1.40
CA LEU A 360 -11.50 2.67 -0.10
C LEU A 360 -12.34 3.38 0.96
N TYR A 361 -12.65 2.68 2.04
CA TYR A 361 -13.24 3.24 3.24
C TYR A 361 -12.29 3.05 4.42
N ILE A 362 -12.00 4.12 5.14
CA ILE A 362 -11.21 4.11 6.37
C ILE A 362 -12.06 4.68 7.49
N ARG A 363 -11.97 4.06 8.66
CA ARG A 363 -12.56 4.57 9.89
C ARG A 363 -11.56 4.38 11.02
N ASP A 364 -11.16 5.50 11.63
CA ASP A 364 -10.45 5.50 12.90
C ASP A 364 -11.41 5.91 14.01
N SER A 365 -11.42 5.14 15.09
CA SER A 365 -12.10 5.47 16.33
C SER A 365 -11.08 5.58 17.45
N SER A 366 -11.25 6.54 18.33
CA SER A 366 -10.39 6.78 19.48
C SER A 366 -11.25 7.08 20.69
N ASN A 367 -10.79 6.69 21.84
CA ASN A 367 -11.38 7.13 23.10
C ASN A 367 -11.04 8.59 23.43
N THR A 368 -10.28 9.27 22.56
CA THR A 368 -9.98 10.69 22.67
C THR A 368 -10.94 11.54 21.86
N PHE A 369 -11.29 12.71 22.35
CA PHE A 369 -12.22 13.63 21.68
C PHE A 369 -11.78 14.01 20.24
N TRP A 370 -10.49 14.03 19.97
CA TRP A 370 -9.92 14.50 18.69
C TRP A 370 -9.48 13.39 17.73
N GLY A 371 -9.70 12.13 18.08
CA GLY A 371 -9.10 10.99 17.37
C GLY A 371 -9.97 10.30 16.32
N ALA A 372 -11.30 10.51 16.35
CA ALA A 372 -12.19 9.77 15.47
C ALA A 372 -12.41 10.48 14.12
N TYR A 373 -12.26 9.73 13.02
CA TYR A 373 -12.64 10.18 11.68
C TYR A 373 -13.05 9.01 10.80
N SER A 374 -13.73 9.30 9.69
CA SER A 374 -13.94 8.34 8.62
C SER A 374 -13.69 9.00 7.28
N SER A 375 -13.15 8.26 6.32
CA SER A 375 -12.95 8.75 4.96
C SER A 375 -13.38 7.71 3.93
N THR A 376 -13.80 8.19 2.78
CA THR A 376 -14.07 7.39 1.60
C THR A 376 -13.29 7.98 0.43
N GLU A 377 -12.51 7.16 -0.23
CA GLU A 377 -11.84 7.51 -1.48
C GLU A 377 -12.39 6.65 -2.61
N THR A 378 -12.58 7.25 -3.77
CA THR A 378 -12.86 6.53 -5.01
C THR A 378 -11.93 7.03 -6.09
N TRP A 379 -11.32 6.13 -6.85
CA TRP A 379 -10.43 6.52 -7.93
C TRP A 379 -10.43 5.53 -9.08
N VAL A 380 -9.91 5.98 -10.21
CA VAL A 380 -9.64 5.14 -11.37
C VAL A 380 -8.20 5.39 -11.82
N MET A 381 -7.44 4.32 -12.00
CA MET A 381 -6.08 4.35 -12.51
C MET A 381 -6.00 3.71 -13.88
N LEU A 382 -5.32 4.35 -14.81
CA LEU A 382 -4.84 3.78 -16.06
C LEU A 382 -3.37 3.44 -15.90
N ARG A 383 -3.01 2.17 -16.10
CA ARG A 383 -1.64 1.69 -15.99
C ARG A 383 -1.10 1.22 -17.32
N ARG A 384 0.17 1.46 -17.56
CA ARG A 384 0.99 0.83 -18.58
C ARG A 384 2.22 0.20 -17.94
N ALA A 385 2.44 -1.08 -18.19
CA ALA A 385 3.69 -1.78 -17.89
C ALA A 385 4.64 -1.76 -19.10
N PHE A 386 5.97 -1.82 -18.88
CA PHE A 386 6.99 -1.88 -19.94
C PHE A 386 8.31 -2.45 -19.41
#